data_67a615f7e1477941511722dac2357c43
#
_entry.id   67a615f7e1477941511722dac2357c43
#
_cell.length_a   1.000
_cell.length_b   1.000
_cell.length_c   1.000
_cell.angle_alpha   90.00
_cell.angle_beta   90.00
_cell.angle_gamma   90.00
#
_symmetry.space_group_name_H-M   'P 1'
#
loop_
_entity.id
_entity.type
_entity.pdbx_description
1 polymer ?
#
loop_
_entity_poly.entity_id
_entity_poly.type
_entity_poly.pdbx_seq_one_letter_code
_entity_poly.pdbx_strand_id
1 'polypeptide(L)'
;KDNPKKQMARQMIVMVNTINRTNFGGRRVVTCVTCHNGSNVPATIRKLDAVYGTPTTDEPGNITRQAPGAPSVDQILDKYIQAVGGADRARALTSWVAKGTYIGYGDASPVPLEIQAKAPDQRTQIVRTLSGLSTTTFDGRNGWFAAPDAETPIPLRALAGSELEGARLDAQFAFPAGVKQFLTSWQGSIPATLGEDRDVYVVQGASASGLPVKLYFDFETGLLVRQIRFVEAVLGRNMIQVDYDDYREVAGVKMPFKWTWAWQSGQGKIELTDVQANAPVDAARFARPAGAAR
;
A
#
# COMPACT_ATOMS: atom_id res chain seq x y z
N LYS A 1 18.31 19.11 -38.11
CA LYS A 1 17.00 18.93 -37.43
C LYS A 1 17.22 19.05 -35.93
N ASP A 2 16.47 19.94 -35.27
CA ASP A 2 16.59 20.15 -33.82
C ASP A 2 16.11 18.90 -33.07
N ASN A 3 16.95 18.41 -32.16
CA ASN A 3 16.63 17.21 -31.39
C ASN A 3 15.42 17.51 -30.46
N PRO A 4 14.35 16.67 -30.44
CA PRO A 4 13.17 16.89 -29.60
C PRO A 4 13.51 17.10 -28.12
N LYS A 5 14.53 16.43 -27.60
CA LYS A 5 15.00 16.61 -26.21
C LYS A 5 15.54 18.03 -25.97
N LYS A 6 16.23 18.63 -26.96
CA LYS A 6 16.71 20.03 -26.85
C LYS A 6 15.55 21.01 -26.89
N GLN A 7 14.51 20.75 -27.68
CA GLN A 7 13.31 21.59 -27.72
C GLN A 7 12.57 21.57 -26.38
N MET A 8 12.40 20.38 -25.81
CA MET A 8 11.79 20.23 -24.48
C MET A 8 12.62 20.94 -23.39
N ALA A 9 13.95 20.81 -23.40
CA ALA A 9 14.79 21.52 -22.44
C ALA A 9 14.64 23.04 -22.54
N ARG A 10 14.58 23.62 -23.75
CA ARG A 10 14.33 25.06 -23.94
C ARG A 10 12.96 25.48 -23.38
N GLN A 11 11.92 24.68 -23.58
CA GLN A 11 10.58 24.95 -23.01
C GLN A 11 10.60 24.93 -21.48
N MET A 12 11.32 23.97 -20.88
CA MET A 12 11.49 23.91 -19.42
C MET A 12 12.25 25.11 -18.87
N ILE A 13 13.26 25.62 -19.56
CA ILE A 13 13.97 26.85 -19.17
C ILE A 13 13.02 28.06 -19.19
N VAL A 14 12.21 28.20 -20.24
CA VAL A 14 11.21 29.27 -20.33
C VAL A 14 10.19 29.13 -19.19
N MET A 15 9.70 27.94 -18.93
CA MET A 15 8.76 27.66 -17.82
C MET A 15 9.34 28.08 -16.47
N VAL A 16 10.57 27.64 -16.13
CA VAL A 16 11.23 27.99 -14.86
C VAL A 16 11.40 29.51 -14.72
N ASN A 17 11.83 30.19 -15.78
CA ASN A 17 11.99 31.64 -15.77
C ASN A 17 10.65 32.35 -15.58
N THR A 18 9.58 31.86 -16.21
CA THR A 18 8.22 32.40 -16.06
C THR A 18 7.74 32.23 -14.62
N ILE A 19 7.87 31.03 -14.03
CA ILE A 19 7.49 30.77 -12.63
C ILE A 19 8.21 31.74 -11.70
N ASN A 20 9.53 31.89 -11.82
CA ASN A 20 10.31 32.79 -10.97
C ASN A 20 9.89 34.24 -11.14
N ARG A 21 9.63 34.68 -12.36
CA ARG A 21 9.21 36.06 -12.64
C ARG A 21 7.82 36.34 -12.06
N THR A 22 6.88 35.45 -12.32
CA THR A 22 5.46 35.66 -11.97
C THR A 22 5.20 35.51 -10.49
N ASN A 23 5.84 34.53 -9.84
CA ASN A 23 5.47 34.15 -8.48
C ASN A 23 6.50 34.57 -7.43
N PHE A 24 7.74 34.85 -7.82
CA PHE A 24 8.84 35.12 -6.90
C PHE A 24 9.55 36.46 -7.20
N GLY A 25 8.91 37.36 -7.94
CA GLY A 25 9.46 38.70 -8.26
C GLY A 25 10.79 38.64 -9.01
N GLY A 26 11.02 37.62 -9.84
CA GLY A 26 12.25 37.40 -10.59
C GLY A 26 13.39 36.76 -9.81
N ARG A 27 13.21 36.49 -8.51
CA ARG A 27 14.21 35.77 -7.71
C ARG A 27 14.31 34.32 -8.17
N ARG A 28 15.53 33.79 -8.23
CA ARG A 28 15.80 32.41 -8.63
C ARG A 28 15.50 31.43 -7.48
N VAL A 29 14.19 31.17 -7.22
CA VAL A 29 13.71 30.25 -6.21
C VAL A 29 13.53 28.84 -6.79
N VAL A 30 12.87 28.75 -7.96
CA VAL A 30 12.71 27.49 -8.69
C VAL A 30 13.85 27.34 -9.67
N THR A 31 14.50 26.17 -9.66
CA THR A 31 15.62 25.83 -10.54
C THR A 31 15.38 24.49 -11.24
N CYS A 32 16.26 24.10 -12.14
CA CYS A 32 16.21 22.76 -12.75
C CYS A 32 16.25 21.66 -11.70
N VAL A 33 17.05 21.84 -10.64
CA VAL A 33 17.18 20.86 -9.54
C VAL A 33 15.87 20.72 -8.77
N THR A 34 15.05 21.77 -8.65
CA THR A 34 13.76 21.72 -7.95
C THR A 34 12.83 20.62 -8.51
N CYS A 35 12.88 20.41 -9.83
CA CYS A 35 12.07 19.39 -10.50
C CYS A 35 12.88 18.12 -10.83
N HIS A 36 14.13 18.28 -11.24
CA HIS A 36 14.96 17.18 -11.72
C HIS A 36 15.68 16.43 -10.62
N ASN A 37 15.96 17.09 -9.50
CA ASN A 37 16.67 16.51 -8.35
C ASN A 37 17.94 15.71 -8.74
N GLY A 38 18.71 16.26 -9.71
CA GLY A 38 19.93 15.63 -10.23
C GLY A 38 19.75 14.59 -11.35
N SER A 39 18.50 14.25 -11.71
CA SER A 39 18.18 13.31 -12.79
C SER A 39 17.95 14.03 -14.14
N ASN A 40 18.18 13.33 -15.26
CA ASN A 40 17.87 13.85 -16.60
C ASN A 40 16.34 13.99 -16.86
N VAL A 41 15.51 13.24 -16.11
CA VAL A 41 14.06 13.28 -16.18
C VAL A 41 13.51 13.56 -14.78
N PRO A 42 12.57 14.50 -14.62
CA PRO A 42 11.93 14.73 -13.33
C PRO A 42 11.23 13.46 -12.85
N ALA A 43 11.45 13.08 -11.60
CA ALA A 43 10.69 12.00 -11.00
C ALA A 43 9.24 12.46 -10.76
N THR A 44 8.28 11.73 -11.30
CA THR A 44 6.84 11.99 -11.11
C THR A 44 6.31 11.32 -9.85
N ILE A 45 7.05 10.37 -9.29
CA ILE A 45 6.70 9.60 -8.09
C ILE A 45 7.94 9.54 -7.21
N ARG A 46 7.80 9.85 -5.91
CA ARG A 46 8.89 9.66 -4.95
C ARG A 46 9.08 8.18 -4.65
N LYS A 47 10.33 7.76 -4.63
CA LYS A 47 10.72 6.45 -4.12
C LYS A 47 10.72 6.52 -2.60
N LEU A 48 9.92 5.70 -1.94
CA LEU A 48 9.84 5.67 -0.48
C LEU A 48 11.08 5.02 0.14
N ASP A 49 11.66 4.07 -0.53
CA ASP A 49 12.90 3.39 -0.15
C ASP A 49 14.11 4.34 -0.05
N ALA A 50 14.16 5.40 -0.84
CA ALA A 50 15.17 6.45 -0.69
C ALA A 50 15.08 7.17 0.67
N VAL A 51 13.93 7.09 1.34
CA VAL A 51 13.66 7.73 2.64
C VAL A 51 13.63 6.70 3.78
N TYR A 52 13.16 5.47 3.51
CA TYR A 52 12.80 4.50 4.55
C TYR A 52 13.46 3.13 4.44
N GLY A 53 14.28 2.88 3.43
CA GLY A 53 14.87 1.55 3.30
C GLY A 53 15.69 1.33 2.05
N THR A 54 15.99 0.07 1.79
CA THR A 54 16.83 -0.34 0.67
C THR A 54 16.11 -0.15 -0.66
N PRO A 55 16.76 0.42 -1.68
CA PRO A 55 16.19 0.63 -3.00
C PRO A 55 15.73 -0.68 -3.66
N THR A 56 14.63 -0.63 -4.40
CA THR A 56 14.25 -1.70 -5.30
C THR A 56 14.81 -1.43 -6.70
N THR A 57 15.07 -2.49 -7.45
CA THR A 57 15.49 -2.38 -8.86
C THR A 57 14.33 -2.04 -9.79
N ASP A 58 13.09 -2.20 -9.32
CA ASP A 58 11.88 -1.82 -10.07
C ASP A 58 11.52 -0.35 -9.81
N GLU A 59 11.27 0.38 -10.90
CA GLU A 59 10.78 1.75 -10.83
C GLU A 59 9.26 1.73 -10.58
N PRO A 60 8.77 2.25 -9.44
CA PRO A 60 7.35 2.14 -9.09
C PRO A 60 6.39 2.73 -10.12
N GLY A 61 6.83 3.74 -10.87
CA GLY A 61 6.04 4.38 -11.92
C GLY A 61 6.01 3.64 -13.25
N ASN A 62 6.87 2.65 -13.45
CA ASN A 62 6.93 1.91 -14.71
C ASN A 62 5.80 0.89 -14.80
N ILE A 63 5.28 0.73 -16.01
CA ILE A 63 4.32 -0.36 -16.29
C ILE A 63 5.08 -1.67 -16.35
N THR A 64 4.67 -2.64 -15.54
CA THR A 64 5.22 -4.00 -15.56
C THR A 64 4.81 -4.70 -16.84
N ARG A 65 5.78 -5.25 -17.58
CA ARG A 65 5.56 -6.03 -18.79
C ARG A 65 6.11 -7.44 -18.61
N GLN A 66 5.57 -8.42 -19.33
CA GLN A 66 6.08 -9.78 -19.29
C GLN A 66 7.54 -9.82 -19.74
N ALA A 67 8.43 -10.22 -18.85
CA ALA A 67 9.83 -10.47 -19.21
C ALA A 67 9.96 -11.83 -19.94
N PRO A 68 10.85 -11.94 -20.94
CA PRO A 68 11.11 -13.21 -21.59
C PRO A 68 11.54 -14.29 -20.58
N GLY A 69 10.87 -15.44 -20.62
CA GLY A 69 11.18 -16.58 -19.72
C GLY A 69 10.65 -16.45 -18.28
N ALA A 70 10.08 -15.32 -17.89
CA ALA A 70 9.43 -15.20 -16.59
C ALA A 70 8.10 -15.96 -16.54
N PRO A 71 7.70 -16.52 -15.36
CA PRO A 71 6.41 -17.15 -15.19
C PRO A 71 5.26 -16.21 -15.52
N SER A 72 4.14 -16.73 -15.96
CA SER A 72 2.92 -15.94 -16.15
C SER A 72 2.38 -15.44 -14.81
N VAL A 73 1.55 -14.39 -14.84
CA VAL A 73 0.84 -13.89 -13.66
C VAL A 73 0.09 -15.01 -12.94
N ASP A 74 -0.64 -15.84 -13.71
CA ASP A 74 -1.40 -16.97 -13.13
C ASP A 74 -0.51 -17.98 -12.41
N GLN A 75 0.65 -18.32 -12.98
CA GLN A 75 1.60 -19.23 -12.33
C GLN A 75 2.14 -18.65 -11.02
N ILE A 76 2.42 -17.35 -10.97
CA ILE A 76 2.89 -16.68 -9.75
C ILE A 76 1.80 -16.65 -8.68
N LEU A 77 0.56 -16.30 -9.06
CA LEU A 77 -0.57 -16.26 -8.12
C LEU A 77 -0.93 -17.67 -7.64
N ASP A 78 -0.83 -18.70 -8.48
CA ASP A 78 -1.02 -20.09 -8.07
C ASP A 78 0.07 -20.54 -7.08
N LYS A 79 1.33 -20.19 -7.37
CA LYS A 79 2.44 -20.45 -6.41
C LYS A 79 2.19 -19.78 -5.07
N TYR A 80 1.71 -18.54 -5.06
CA TYR A 80 1.33 -17.85 -3.83
C TYR A 80 0.21 -18.57 -3.07
N ILE A 81 -0.88 -18.97 -3.75
CA ILE A 81 -1.97 -19.72 -3.13
C ILE A 81 -1.46 -21.03 -2.50
N GLN A 82 -0.56 -21.74 -3.18
CA GLN A 82 0.06 -22.94 -2.62
C GLN A 82 0.96 -22.60 -1.42
N ALA A 83 1.75 -21.54 -1.51
CA ALA A 83 2.66 -21.11 -0.45
C ALA A 83 1.94 -20.73 0.86
N VAL A 84 0.75 -20.15 0.76
CA VAL A 84 -0.06 -19.80 1.95
C VAL A 84 -0.84 -20.98 2.55
N GLY A 85 -0.73 -22.18 1.97
CA GLY A 85 -1.36 -23.39 2.53
C GLY A 85 -2.31 -24.11 1.57
N GLY A 86 -2.43 -23.65 0.34
CA GLY A 86 -3.29 -24.21 -0.71
C GLY A 86 -4.69 -23.64 -0.73
N ALA A 87 -5.34 -23.81 -1.86
CA ALA A 87 -6.63 -23.17 -2.16
C ALA A 87 -7.75 -23.55 -1.18
N ASP A 88 -7.78 -24.81 -0.74
CA ASP A 88 -8.85 -25.28 0.15
C ASP A 88 -8.75 -24.65 1.55
N ARG A 89 -7.55 -24.64 2.13
CA ARG A 89 -7.31 -24.01 3.43
C ARG A 89 -7.50 -22.49 3.36
N ALA A 90 -7.01 -21.86 2.28
CA ALA A 90 -7.22 -20.44 2.07
C ALA A 90 -8.71 -20.06 1.97
N ARG A 91 -9.54 -20.88 1.30
CA ARG A 91 -11.01 -20.71 1.24
C ARG A 91 -11.72 -21.00 2.56
N ALA A 92 -11.18 -21.92 3.36
CA ALA A 92 -11.74 -22.24 4.68
C ALA A 92 -11.51 -21.12 5.72
N LEU A 93 -10.61 -20.19 5.46
CA LEU A 93 -10.41 -18.99 6.29
C LEU A 93 -11.53 -17.95 5.95
N THR A 94 -12.56 -17.93 6.76
CA THR A 94 -13.74 -17.06 6.55
C THR A 94 -13.78 -15.84 7.47
N SER A 95 -13.01 -15.86 8.55
CA SER A 95 -12.84 -14.73 9.47
C SER A 95 -11.57 -14.88 10.27
N TRP A 96 -11.08 -13.79 10.85
CA TRP A 96 -10.03 -13.84 11.85
C TRP A 96 -10.06 -12.59 12.74
N VAL A 97 -9.58 -12.75 13.95
CA VAL A 97 -9.37 -11.69 14.92
C VAL A 97 -7.90 -11.72 15.34
N ALA A 98 -7.26 -10.57 15.33
CA ALA A 98 -5.86 -10.44 15.72
C ALA A 98 -5.68 -9.33 16.75
N LYS A 99 -4.69 -9.54 17.62
CA LYS A 99 -4.19 -8.54 18.56
C LYS A 99 -2.72 -8.32 18.33
N GLY A 100 -2.24 -7.13 18.63
CA GLY A 100 -0.85 -6.77 18.45
C GLY A 100 -0.59 -5.33 18.86
N THR A 101 0.42 -4.76 18.25
CA THR A 101 0.82 -3.38 18.47
C THR A 101 0.93 -2.62 17.16
N TYR A 102 0.72 -1.32 17.24
CA TYR A 102 0.92 -0.36 16.17
C TYR A 102 1.88 0.73 16.64
N ILE A 103 2.80 1.14 15.77
CA ILE A 103 3.61 2.34 15.94
C ILE A 103 3.53 3.16 14.65
N GLY A 104 3.05 4.40 14.75
CA GLY A 104 2.95 5.33 13.64
C GLY A 104 4.15 6.28 13.57
N TYR A 105 4.15 7.12 12.54
CA TYR A 105 5.16 8.14 12.37
C TYR A 105 5.06 9.18 13.49
N GLY A 106 6.18 9.35 14.21
CA GLY A 106 6.24 10.28 15.35
C GLY A 106 5.79 9.71 16.69
N ASP A 107 5.30 8.47 16.72
CA ASP A 107 4.97 7.81 17.99
C ASP A 107 6.23 7.46 18.78
N ALA A 108 6.20 7.69 20.08
CA ALA A 108 7.33 7.41 20.97
C ALA A 108 7.41 5.91 21.34
N SER A 109 6.30 5.18 21.26
CA SER A 109 6.20 3.77 21.64
C SER A 109 5.01 3.10 20.96
N PRO A 110 5.08 1.76 20.76
CA PRO A 110 3.95 1.00 20.24
C PRO A 110 2.72 1.08 21.14
N VAL A 111 1.55 1.14 20.52
CA VAL A 111 0.24 1.14 21.18
C VAL A 111 -0.57 -0.11 20.82
N PRO A 112 -1.51 -0.55 21.67
CA PRO A 112 -2.32 -1.74 21.40
C PRO A 112 -3.16 -1.60 20.13
N LEU A 113 -3.21 -2.70 19.36
CA LEU A 113 -3.98 -2.84 18.14
C LEU A 113 -4.86 -4.07 18.20
N GLU A 114 -6.06 -3.95 17.63
CA GLU A 114 -6.93 -5.08 17.30
C GLU A 114 -7.36 -4.98 15.84
N ILE A 115 -7.35 -6.12 15.13
CA ILE A 115 -7.89 -6.23 13.78
C ILE A 115 -8.93 -7.34 13.76
N GLN A 116 -10.05 -7.09 13.13
CA GLN A 116 -11.08 -8.08 12.85
C GLN A 116 -11.36 -8.07 11.34
N ALA A 117 -11.42 -9.25 10.74
CA ALA A 117 -11.70 -9.39 9.33
C ALA A 117 -12.71 -10.52 9.09
N LYS A 118 -13.55 -10.35 8.07
CA LYS A 118 -14.53 -11.34 7.61
C LYS A 118 -14.57 -11.35 6.09
N ALA A 119 -14.48 -12.54 5.54
CA ALA A 119 -14.50 -12.73 4.10
C ALA A 119 -15.86 -12.29 3.50
N PRO A 120 -15.87 -11.81 2.24
CA PRO A 120 -14.70 -11.77 1.35
C PRO A 120 -13.76 -10.57 1.59
N ASP A 121 -14.25 -9.44 2.15
CA ASP A 121 -13.53 -8.17 2.18
C ASP A 121 -14.01 -7.18 3.27
N GLN A 122 -14.49 -7.67 4.40
CA GLN A 122 -14.80 -6.81 5.55
C GLN A 122 -13.61 -6.76 6.51
N ARG A 123 -13.23 -5.55 6.96
CA ARG A 123 -12.13 -5.37 7.90
C ARG A 123 -12.33 -4.15 8.79
N THR A 124 -12.01 -4.33 10.06
CA THR A 124 -11.91 -3.25 11.04
C THR A 124 -10.55 -3.31 11.71
N GLN A 125 -9.92 -2.16 11.86
CA GLN A 125 -8.68 -1.97 12.60
C GLN A 125 -8.91 -0.94 13.71
N ILE A 126 -8.59 -1.28 14.93
CA ILE A 126 -8.77 -0.44 16.11
C ILE A 126 -7.40 -0.25 16.76
N VAL A 127 -6.94 0.98 16.84
CA VAL A 127 -5.70 1.38 17.52
C VAL A 127 -6.08 2.14 18.79
N ARG A 128 -5.54 1.72 19.92
CA ARG A 128 -5.75 2.39 21.21
C ARG A 128 -4.65 3.40 21.45
N THR A 129 -4.87 4.62 21.01
CA THR A 129 -3.94 5.73 21.21
C THR A 129 -4.05 6.29 22.65
N LEU A 130 -3.18 7.22 23.00
CA LEU A 130 -3.23 7.92 24.30
C LEU A 130 -4.51 8.77 24.45
N SER A 131 -5.04 9.26 23.34
CA SER A 131 -6.23 10.13 23.30
C SER A 131 -7.55 9.36 23.22
N GLY A 132 -7.52 8.05 22.92
CA GLY A 132 -8.71 7.21 22.75
C GLY A 132 -8.56 6.16 21.65
N LEU A 133 -9.69 5.78 21.05
CA LEU A 133 -9.69 4.78 19.97
C LEU A 133 -9.65 5.44 18.59
N SER A 134 -8.69 5.05 17.77
CA SER A 134 -8.68 5.32 16.33
C SER A 134 -9.13 4.06 15.59
N THR A 135 -10.12 4.18 14.74
CA THR A 135 -10.76 3.04 14.06
C THR A 135 -10.83 3.30 12.56
N THR A 136 -10.35 2.36 11.77
CA THR A 136 -10.58 2.30 10.32
C THR A 136 -11.42 1.08 10.02
N THR A 137 -12.55 1.27 9.37
CA THR A 137 -13.51 0.20 9.07
C THR A 137 -13.86 0.20 7.59
N PHE A 138 -13.98 -0.98 7.01
CA PHE A 138 -14.53 -1.24 5.67
C PHE A 138 -15.55 -2.39 5.75
N ASP A 139 -16.77 -2.14 5.27
CA ASP A 139 -17.90 -3.09 5.38
C ASP A 139 -18.09 -3.99 4.16
N GLY A 140 -17.17 -3.92 3.18
CA GLY A 140 -17.27 -4.55 1.86
C GLY A 140 -17.72 -3.58 0.77
N ARG A 141 -18.22 -2.40 1.13
CA ARG A 141 -18.66 -1.37 0.18
C ARG A 141 -18.23 0.04 0.58
N ASN A 142 -18.44 0.40 1.83
CA ASN A 142 -18.14 1.71 2.38
C ASN A 142 -17.05 1.61 3.43
N GLY A 143 -16.33 2.71 3.63
CA GLY A 143 -15.30 2.79 4.65
C GLY A 143 -15.46 4.03 5.52
N TRP A 144 -15.02 3.94 6.77
CA TRP A 144 -15.03 5.03 7.75
C TRP A 144 -13.72 5.08 8.51
N PHE A 145 -13.36 6.30 8.86
CA PHE A 145 -12.30 6.58 9.81
C PHE A 145 -12.90 7.34 10.99
N ALA A 146 -12.65 6.86 12.21
CA ALA A 146 -13.00 7.53 13.45
C ALA A 146 -11.77 7.63 14.33
N ALA A 147 -11.53 8.81 14.91
CA ALA A 147 -10.44 9.07 15.86
C ALA A 147 -10.86 10.15 16.86
N PRO A 148 -10.17 10.26 18.03
CA PRO A 148 -10.43 11.30 19.00
C PRO A 148 -10.25 12.71 18.41
N ASP A 149 -11.03 13.70 18.90
CA ASP A 149 -10.95 15.11 18.49
C ASP A 149 -9.54 15.69 18.65
N ALA A 150 -8.78 15.21 19.62
CA ALA A 150 -7.39 15.64 19.84
C ALA A 150 -6.43 15.22 18.71
N GLU A 151 -6.80 14.25 17.90
CA GLU A 151 -5.94 13.70 16.83
C GLU A 151 -6.39 14.13 15.44
N THR A 152 -7.63 14.55 15.26
CA THR A 152 -8.16 14.92 13.96
C THR A 152 -9.25 15.99 14.07
N PRO A 153 -9.26 16.98 13.14
CA PRO A 153 -10.32 17.98 13.09
C PRO A 153 -11.71 17.41 12.77
N ILE A 154 -11.75 16.22 12.16
CA ILE A 154 -12.99 15.52 11.79
C ILE A 154 -12.98 14.14 12.44
N PRO A 155 -13.57 14.00 13.66
CA PRO A 155 -13.48 12.77 14.45
C PRO A 155 -14.13 11.54 13.82
N LEU A 156 -15.09 11.73 12.92
CA LEU A 156 -15.74 10.66 12.17
C LEU A 156 -16.00 11.12 10.74
N ARG A 157 -15.40 10.41 9.79
CA ARG A 157 -15.60 10.69 8.36
C ARG A 157 -15.73 9.42 7.54
N ALA A 158 -16.45 9.50 6.43
CA ALA A 158 -16.41 8.48 5.41
C ALA A 158 -15.05 8.51 4.68
N LEU A 159 -14.53 7.35 4.33
CA LEU A 159 -13.41 7.21 3.42
C LEU A 159 -13.91 7.44 1.99
N ALA A 160 -13.09 8.09 1.16
CA ALA A 160 -13.42 8.38 -0.22
C ALA A 160 -12.17 8.25 -1.11
N GLY A 161 -12.38 8.11 -2.43
CA GLY A 161 -11.27 8.04 -3.39
C GLY A 161 -10.23 7.00 -3.03
N SER A 162 -8.98 7.40 -3.02
CA SER A 162 -7.83 6.51 -2.74
C SER A 162 -7.78 5.94 -1.32
N GLU A 163 -8.36 6.63 -0.33
CA GLU A 163 -8.44 6.09 1.03
C GLU A 163 -9.41 4.91 1.11
N LEU A 164 -10.60 5.03 0.47
CA LEU A 164 -11.57 3.95 0.39
C LEU A 164 -11.00 2.76 -0.39
N GLU A 165 -10.30 3.03 -1.49
CA GLU A 165 -9.62 2.00 -2.28
C GLU A 165 -8.54 1.29 -1.46
N GLY A 166 -7.77 2.02 -0.68
CA GLY A 166 -6.78 1.45 0.23
C GLY A 166 -7.41 0.54 1.28
N ALA A 167 -8.50 0.97 1.92
CA ALA A 167 -9.21 0.16 2.91
C ALA A 167 -9.80 -1.11 2.29
N ARG A 168 -10.30 -1.04 1.04
CA ARG A 168 -10.77 -2.21 0.27
C ARG A 168 -9.64 -3.19 0.02
N LEU A 169 -8.51 -2.74 -0.50
CA LEU A 169 -7.35 -3.61 -0.75
C LEU A 169 -6.84 -4.26 0.54
N ASP A 170 -6.74 -3.50 1.63
CA ASP A 170 -6.32 -4.04 2.93
C ASP A 170 -7.30 -5.12 3.45
N ALA A 171 -8.60 -4.98 3.17
CA ALA A 171 -9.61 -5.98 3.50
C ALA A 171 -9.55 -7.21 2.59
N GLN A 172 -9.36 -7.04 1.29
CA GLN A 172 -9.21 -8.12 0.32
C GLN A 172 -7.96 -8.95 0.57
N PHE A 173 -6.80 -8.32 0.77
CA PHE A 173 -5.54 -9.01 1.06
C PHE A 173 -5.51 -9.69 2.45
N ALA A 174 -6.51 -9.44 3.29
CA ALA A 174 -6.73 -10.21 4.51
C ALA A 174 -7.13 -11.68 4.25
N PHE A 175 -7.56 -12.01 3.01
CA PHE A 175 -8.03 -13.34 2.60
C PHE A 175 -7.37 -13.79 1.30
N PRO A 176 -6.29 -14.57 1.35
CA PRO A 176 -5.45 -14.87 0.17
C PRO A 176 -6.17 -15.65 -0.93
N ALA A 177 -7.26 -16.36 -0.61
CA ALA A 177 -8.02 -17.16 -1.59
C ALA A 177 -8.54 -16.34 -2.78
N GLY A 178 -8.83 -15.06 -2.58
CA GLY A 178 -9.37 -14.16 -3.59
C GLY A 178 -8.34 -13.41 -4.43
N VAL A 179 -7.04 -13.65 -4.25
CA VAL A 179 -5.98 -12.82 -4.83
C VAL A 179 -6.11 -12.61 -6.35
N LYS A 180 -6.57 -13.61 -7.08
CA LYS A 180 -6.77 -13.52 -8.55
C LYS A 180 -7.90 -12.56 -8.95
N GLN A 181 -8.85 -12.26 -8.04
CA GLN A 181 -10.02 -11.40 -8.28
C GLN A 181 -9.88 -9.98 -7.69
N PHE A 182 -8.88 -9.72 -6.85
CA PHE A 182 -8.72 -8.40 -6.19
C PHE A 182 -8.36 -7.29 -7.16
N LEU A 183 -7.64 -7.64 -8.21
CA LEU A 183 -7.21 -6.71 -9.24
C LEU A 183 -7.71 -7.17 -10.60
N THR A 184 -7.85 -6.20 -11.50
CA THR A 184 -8.22 -6.40 -12.90
C THR A 184 -7.03 -6.05 -13.80
N SER A 185 -7.17 -6.32 -15.10
CA SER A 185 -6.18 -5.91 -16.11
C SER A 185 -4.76 -6.32 -15.74
N TRP A 186 -4.60 -7.58 -15.32
CA TRP A 186 -3.30 -8.13 -14.97
C TRP A 186 -2.31 -7.97 -16.12
N GLN A 187 -1.13 -7.48 -15.80
CA GLN A 187 0.00 -7.31 -16.70
C GLN A 187 1.13 -8.22 -16.27
N GLY A 188 1.98 -8.57 -17.20
CA GLY A 188 3.00 -9.59 -17.06
C GLY A 188 3.91 -9.47 -15.85
N SER A 189 4.86 -10.38 -15.75
CA SER A 189 5.79 -10.45 -14.64
C SER A 189 7.20 -10.06 -15.06
N ILE A 190 7.91 -9.43 -14.14
CA ILE A 190 9.35 -9.18 -14.26
C ILE A 190 10.07 -9.71 -13.01
N PRO A 191 11.30 -10.26 -13.16
CA PRO A 191 12.17 -10.48 -12.02
C PRO A 191 12.71 -9.14 -11.49
N ALA A 192 12.83 -9.02 -10.18
CA ALA A 192 13.44 -7.88 -9.51
C ALA A 192 14.15 -8.35 -8.24
N THR A 193 14.94 -7.49 -7.62
CA THR A 193 15.60 -7.76 -6.34
C THR A 193 15.17 -6.70 -5.34
N LEU A 194 14.69 -7.12 -4.18
CA LEU A 194 14.39 -6.26 -3.04
C LEU A 194 15.57 -6.27 -2.08
N GLY A 195 16.08 -5.08 -1.78
CA GLY A 195 17.27 -4.98 -0.97
C GLY A 195 18.52 -5.47 -1.69
N GLU A 196 19.37 -6.17 -0.96
CA GLU A 196 20.65 -6.64 -1.49
C GLU A 196 20.56 -8.05 -2.10
N ASP A 197 19.61 -8.89 -1.64
CA ASP A 197 19.65 -10.33 -1.89
C ASP A 197 18.29 -11.03 -2.06
N ARG A 198 17.16 -10.31 -1.99
CA ARG A 198 15.84 -10.94 -2.07
C ARG A 198 15.27 -10.87 -3.47
N ASP A 199 15.36 -11.96 -4.21
CA ASP A 199 14.77 -12.05 -5.55
C ASP A 199 13.25 -12.23 -5.50
N VAL A 200 12.55 -11.47 -6.35
CA VAL A 200 11.09 -11.45 -6.42
C VAL A 200 10.58 -11.42 -7.85
N TYR A 201 9.37 -11.92 -8.07
CA TYR A 201 8.57 -11.61 -9.25
C TYR A 201 7.62 -10.45 -8.94
N VAL A 202 7.62 -9.45 -9.81
CA VAL A 202 6.71 -8.32 -9.75
C VAL A 202 5.62 -8.49 -10.78
N VAL A 203 4.37 -8.51 -10.35
CA VAL A 203 3.19 -8.48 -11.21
C VAL A 203 2.39 -7.21 -10.97
N GLN A 204 1.70 -6.74 -11.98
CA GLN A 204 0.87 -5.54 -11.89
C GLN A 204 -0.56 -5.86 -12.28
N GLY A 205 -1.51 -5.33 -11.53
CA GLY A 205 -2.92 -5.26 -11.87
C GLY A 205 -3.46 -3.85 -11.70
N ALA A 206 -4.71 -3.65 -12.01
CA ALA A 206 -5.43 -2.43 -11.75
C ALA A 206 -6.42 -2.62 -10.59
N SER A 207 -6.47 -1.66 -9.69
CA SER A 207 -7.50 -1.60 -8.64
C SER A 207 -8.88 -1.28 -9.24
N ALA A 208 -9.92 -1.29 -8.44
CA ALA A 208 -11.28 -0.95 -8.88
C ALA A 208 -11.40 0.49 -9.42
N SER A 209 -10.54 1.40 -8.96
CA SER A 209 -10.44 2.77 -9.50
C SER A 209 -9.59 2.89 -10.76
N GLY A 210 -9.01 1.79 -11.26
CA GLY A 210 -8.13 1.77 -12.43
C GLY A 210 -6.68 2.17 -12.13
N LEU A 211 -6.33 2.44 -10.87
CA LEU A 211 -4.95 2.76 -10.50
C LEU A 211 -4.09 1.48 -10.45
N PRO A 212 -2.83 1.54 -10.87
CA PRO A 212 -1.95 0.39 -10.83
C PRO A 212 -1.66 -0.05 -9.39
N VAL A 213 -1.60 -1.37 -9.20
CA VAL A 213 -1.14 -2.03 -7.98
C VAL A 213 -0.08 -3.05 -8.37
N LYS A 214 1.08 -2.98 -7.75
CA LYS A 214 2.16 -3.95 -7.95
C LYS A 214 2.26 -4.87 -6.76
N LEU A 215 2.43 -6.15 -7.03
CA LEU A 215 2.62 -7.20 -6.03
C LEU A 215 3.96 -7.88 -6.27
N TYR A 216 4.72 -8.03 -5.21
CA TYR A 216 6.07 -8.60 -5.21
C TYR A 216 6.03 -9.95 -4.48
N PHE A 217 6.29 -11.01 -5.21
CA PHE A 217 6.28 -12.37 -4.69
C PHE A 217 7.70 -12.92 -4.63
N ASP A 218 8.10 -13.39 -3.48
CA ASP A 218 9.41 -13.97 -3.23
C ASP A 218 9.66 -15.20 -4.10
N PHE A 219 10.85 -15.30 -4.72
CA PHE A 219 11.19 -16.39 -5.64
C PHE A 219 11.17 -17.75 -4.97
N GLU A 220 11.71 -17.87 -3.77
CA GLU A 220 11.87 -19.14 -3.09
C GLU A 220 10.55 -19.59 -2.49
N THR A 221 9.97 -18.74 -1.66
CA THR A 221 8.80 -19.08 -0.86
C THR A 221 7.47 -18.92 -1.59
N GLY A 222 7.41 -18.10 -2.63
CA GLY A 222 6.17 -17.72 -3.31
C GLY A 222 5.27 -16.78 -2.52
N LEU A 223 5.68 -16.33 -1.33
CA LEU A 223 4.88 -15.45 -0.48
C LEU A 223 4.89 -14.01 -1.01
N LEU A 224 3.79 -13.29 -0.80
CA LEU A 224 3.68 -11.86 -1.05
C LEU A 224 4.51 -11.10 -0.02
N VAL A 225 5.52 -10.35 -0.46
CA VAL A 225 6.44 -9.65 0.44
C VAL A 225 6.31 -8.14 0.36
N ARG A 226 5.75 -7.62 -0.73
CA ARG A 226 5.48 -6.18 -0.89
C ARG A 226 4.26 -5.95 -1.79
N GLN A 227 3.49 -4.96 -1.43
CA GLN A 227 2.46 -4.34 -2.26
C GLN A 227 2.80 -2.86 -2.45
N ILE A 228 2.69 -2.39 -3.68
CA ILE A 228 2.73 -0.95 -4.00
C ILE A 228 1.40 -0.58 -4.63
N ARG A 229 0.74 0.43 -4.08
CA ARG A 229 -0.45 1.06 -4.63
C ARG A 229 -0.23 2.55 -4.81
N PHE A 230 -0.95 3.14 -5.74
CA PHE A 230 -0.84 4.56 -6.04
C PHE A 230 -2.13 5.27 -5.65
N VAL A 231 -1.99 6.50 -5.19
CA VAL A 231 -3.09 7.38 -4.82
C VAL A 231 -2.96 8.69 -5.59
N GLU A 232 -4.06 9.16 -6.14
CA GLU A 232 -4.11 10.50 -6.76
C GLU A 232 -4.29 11.54 -5.65
N ALA A 233 -3.44 12.54 -5.67
CA ALA A 233 -3.48 13.68 -4.76
C ALA A 233 -3.38 14.99 -5.53
N VAL A 234 -3.72 16.11 -4.90
CA VAL A 234 -3.69 17.44 -5.53
C VAL A 234 -2.31 17.78 -6.11
N LEU A 235 -1.25 17.29 -5.48
CA LEU A 235 0.14 17.53 -5.92
C LEU A 235 0.68 16.46 -6.87
N GLY A 236 -0.16 15.53 -7.33
CA GLY A 236 0.21 14.43 -8.22
C GLY A 236 0.00 13.06 -7.59
N ARG A 237 0.50 12.04 -8.29
CA ARG A 237 0.39 10.66 -7.85
C ARG A 237 1.42 10.34 -6.77
N ASN A 238 0.94 9.81 -5.65
CA ASN A 238 1.77 9.35 -4.54
C ASN A 238 1.76 7.83 -4.47
N MET A 239 2.79 7.28 -3.85
CA MET A 239 2.95 5.85 -3.63
C MET A 239 2.66 5.51 -2.18
N ILE A 240 1.96 4.41 -1.95
CA ILE A 240 1.87 3.73 -0.66
C ILE A 240 2.47 2.34 -0.85
N GLN A 241 3.45 2.02 -0.04
CA GLN A 241 4.10 0.72 0.01
C GLN A 241 3.67 -0.02 1.28
N VAL A 242 3.37 -1.30 1.15
CA VAL A 242 3.10 -2.19 2.28
C VAL A 242 4.06 -3.38 2.17
N ASP A 243 4.93 -3.53 3.15
CA ASP A 243 5.83 -4.67 3.26
C ASP A 243 5.25 -5.68 4.25
N TYR A 244 5.27 -6.95 3.87
CA TYR A 244 4.78 -8.08 4.66
C TYR A 244 5.95 -8.95 5.11
N ASP A 245 5.96 -9.31 6.39
CA ASP A 245 7.03 -10.10 6.97
C ASP A 245 6.49 -11.02 8.08
N ASP A 246 7.37 -11.89 8.61
CA ASP A 246 7.07 -12.80 9.72
C ASP A 246 5.80 -13.64 9.45
N TYR A 247 5.84 -14.41 8.36
CA TYR A 247 4.73 -15.31 8.02
C TYR A 247 4.67 -16.49 8.96
N ARG A 248 3.52 -16.67 9.64
CA ARG A 248 3.25 -17.77 10.55
C ARG A 248 2.01 -18.53 10.12
N GLU A 249 1.95 -19.80 10.47
CA GLU A 249 0.80 -20.65 10.18
C GLU A 249 -0.32 -20.45 11.21
N VAL A 250 -1.52 -20.16 10.73
CA VAL A 250 -2.75 -20.02 11.53
C VAL A 250 -3.84 -20.87 10.87
N ALA A 251 -4.28 -21.92 11.51
CA ALA A 251 -5.25 -22.89 10.99
C ALA A 251 -4.91 -23.41 9.58
N GLY A 252 -3.61 -23.66 9.32
CA GLY A 252 -3.12 -24.18 8.06
C GLY A 252 -2.95 -23.13 6.96
N VAL A 253 -3.17 -21.85 7.26
CA VAL A 253 -2.93 -20.73 6.33
C VAL A 253 -1.76 -19.89 6.85
N LYS A 254 -0.76 -19.62 6.01
CA LYS A 254 0.32 -18.70 6.34
C LYS A 254 -0.16 -17.27 6.21
N MET A 255 -0.08 -16.52 7.29
CA MET A 255 -0.46 -15.11 7.39
C MET A 255 0.74 -14.27 7.85
N PRO A 256 0.93 -13.05 7.34
CA PRO A 256 1.98 -12.17 7.84
C PRO A 256 1.63 -11.70 9.26
N PHE A 257 2.63 -11.62 10.13
CA PHE A 257 2.50 -11.08 11.48
C PHE A 257 3.12 -9.70 11.62
N LYS A 258 3.81 -9.23 10.58
CA LYS A 258 4.36 -7.89 10.50
C LYS A 258 3.96 -7.20 9.21
N TRP A 259 3.56 -5.95 9.34
CA TRP A 259 3.34 -5.04 8.22
C TRP A 259 4.08 -3.73 8.46
N THR A 260 4.69 -3.20 7.42
CA THR A 260 5.19 -1.83 7.41
C THR A 260 4.52 -1.09 6.26
N TRP A 261 3.79 -0.03 6.58
CA TRP A 261 3.33 0.91 5.58
C TRP A 261 4.31 2.06 5.49
N ALA A 262 4.65 2.45 4.27
CA ALA A 262 5.41 3.64 4.00
C ALA A 262 4.66 4.50 2.99
N TRP A 263 4.64 5.80 3.25
CA TRP A 263 4.05 6.80 2.38
C TRP A 263 4.96 8.03 2.33
N GLN A 264 4.61 9.04 1.54
CA GLN A 264 5.49 10.17 1.23
C GLN A 264 6.10 10.88 2.46
N SER A 265 5.38 10.93 3.57
CA SER A 265 5.77 11.70 4.76
C SER A 265 5.92 10.87 6.03
N GLY A 266 5.83 9.55 5.94
CA GLY A 266 5.92 8.73 7.14
C GLY A 266 5.85 7.22 6.88
N GLN A 267 5.88 6.49 7.96
CA GLN A 267 5.66 5.04 7.99
C GLN A 267 4.89 4.64 9.24
N GLY A 268 4.24 3.49 9.16
CA GLY A 268 3.61 2.84 10.31
C GLY A 268 3.95 1.36 10.30
N LYS A 269 4.04 0.76 11.47
CA LYS A 269 4.32 -0.68 11.62
C LYS A 269 3.27 -1.33 12.49
N ILE A 270 2.87 -2.55 12.11
CA ILE A 270 2.05 -3.44 12.90
C ILE A 270 2.84 -4.70 13.18
N GLU A 271 2.79 -5.15 14.41
CA GLU A 271 3.28 -6.46 14.83
C GLU A 271 2.15 -7.19 15.58
N LEU A 272 1.70 -8.32 15.00
CA LEU A 272 0.68 -9.17 15.62
C LEU A 272 1.31 -10.10 16.65
N THR A 273 0.62 -10.31 17.75
CA THR A 273 1.03 -11.24 18.80
C THR A 273 0.12 -12.47 18.87
N ASP A 274 -1.15 -12.31 18.51
CA ASP A 274 -2.17 -13.37 18.51
C ASP A 274 -3.07 -13.24 17.30
N VAL A 275 -3.39 -14.36 16.65
CA VAL A 275 -4.35 -14.44 15.53
C VAL A 275 -5.23 -15.66 15.72
N GLN A 276 -6.53 -15.46 15.78
CA GLN A 276 -7.55 -16.49 15.90
C GLN A 276 -8.32 -16.61 14.59
N ALA A 277 -8.07 -17.69 13.85
CA ALA A 277 -8.77 -17.97 12.60
C ALA A 277 -10.20 -18.47 12.88
N ASN A 278 -11.11 -18.13 11.97
CA ASN A 278 -12.52 -18.54 12.00
C ASN A 278 -13.22 -18.20 13.33
N ALA A 279 -12.73 -17.18 14.04
CA ALA A 279 -13.38 -16.65 15.21
C ALA A 279 -14.73 -15.98 14.83
N PRO A 280 -15.75 -16.10 15.66
CA PRO A 280 -17.01 -15.41 15.43
C PRO A 280 -16.78 -13.89 15.48
N VAL A 281 -17.16 -13.19 14.41
CA VAL A 281 -17.08 -11.72 14.33
C VAL A 281 -18.48 -11.17 14.12
N ASP A 282 -18.89 -10.28 15.03
CA ASP A 282 -20.17 -9.59 14.93
C ASP A 282 -20.16 -8.63 13.72
N ALA A 283 -21.21 -8.69 12.90
CA ALA A 283 -21.38 -7.81 11.75
C ALA A 283 -21.39 -6.32 12.14
N ALA A 284 -21.82 -5.99 13.36
CA ALA A 284 -21.82 -4.63 13.88
C ALA A 284 -20.39 -4.04 13.98
N ARG A 285 -19.34 -4.88 14.02
CA ARG A 285 -17.95 -4.44 14.03
C ARG A 285 -17.50 -3.78 12.74
N PHE A 286 -18.19 -4.08 11.65
CA PHE A 286 -17.90 -3.50 10.33
C PHE A 286 -18.82 -2.33 9.98
N ALA A 287 -19.79 -2.01 10.84
CA ALA A 287 -20.65 -0.87 10.65
C ALA A 287 -19.93 0.46 10.85
N ARG A 288 -20.53 1.56 10.42
CA ARG A 288 -20.04 2.90 10.70
C ARG A 288 -19.77 3.06 12.21
N PRO A 289 -18.54 3.41 12.61
CA PRO A 289 -18.22 3.62 14.02
C PRO A 289 -19.10 4.70 14.65
N ALA A 290 -19.44 4.56 15.94
CA ALA A 290 -19.98 5.68 16.70
C ALA A 290 -18.92 6.79 16.70
N GLY A 291 -19.32 8.05 16.49
CA GLY A 291 -18.44 9.19 16.67
C GLY A 291 -17.90 9.19 18.11
N ALA A 292 -16.68 9.70 18.29
CA ALA A 292 -16.18 9.91 19.65
C ALA A 292 -17.22 10.71 20.44
N ALA A 293 -17.58 10.22 21.62
CA ALA A 293 -18.43 10.99 22.53
C ALA A 293 -17.68 12.29 22.87
N ARG A 294 -18.37 13.42 22.65
CA ARG A 294 -17.86 14.74 23.04
C ARG A 294 -17.78 14.87 24.54
#